data_8ba22781b36b5aba5522af8beec8a297
#
_entry.id   8ba22781b36b5aba5522af8beec8a297
#
_cell.length_a   1.000
_cell.length_b   1.000
_cell.length_c   1.000
_cell.angle_alpha   90.00
_cell.angle_beta   90.00
_cell.angle_gamma   90.00
#
_symmetry.space_group_name_H-M   'P 1'
#
loop_
_entity.id
_entity.type
_entity.pdbx_description
1 polymer ?
#
loop_
_entity_poly.entity_id
_entity_poly.type
_entity_poly.pdbx_seq_one_letter_code
_entity_poly.pdbx_strand_id
1 'polypeptide(L)'
;MFLRHLLQNSQRIVVYLPAQKCHKGVIEAIQDKLHGQAQDAGFLKNLIYSGAIDICIDGLNEVTAETRAKICQFVESYFRGNIIMTTQPLEWTPPSTAKTYYLQPLEKQQIQEFLISRQPRLPKEAKIQGADYAQACTNYLTEVLNHQQAKEELDAVRRILSNPMDLTVVALMLSQGKHPNLFRLQEQQYNLMAAEYQQEWKQEFPLKRFSAAIYQMRLEDKQALPADEFHQVAMSLEDEKYKMVVSRQWQDEKGEAKKEWYFRHDKIMDFFLVQNFLGETDAAEGLLVDRMGDTRFRGVYFLLATLLPLDAAKELREDLIQYAADTKDNTVSNTFVQLLRTR
;
A
#
# COMPACT_ATOMS: atom_id res chain seq x y z
N MET A 1 -0.10 -12.33 -8.28
CA MET A 1 0.45 -13.46 -9.05
C MET A 1 0.26 -14.80 -8.35
N PHE A 2 0.70 -14.95 -7.10
CA PHE A 2 0.61 -16.20 -6.34
C PHE A 2 -0.82 -16.77 -6.23
N LEU A 3 -1.81 -15.95 -5.83
CA LEU A 3 -3.22 -16.37 -5.76
C LEU A 3 -3.80 -16.82 -7.11
N ARG A 4 -3.41 -16.16 -8.21
CA ARG A 4 -3.82 -16.58 -9.55
C ARG A 4 -3.24 -17.95 -9.90
N HIS A 5 -2.00 -18.24 -9.48
CA HIS A 5 -1.37 -19.54 -9.64
C HIS A 5 -2.08 -20.61 -8.80
N LEU A 6 -2.43 -20.32 -7.55
CA LEU A 6 -3.23 -21.20 -6.69
C LEU A 6 -4.58 -21.53 -7.33
N LEU A 7 -5.32 -20.51 -7.76
CA LEU A 7 -6.62 -20.68 -8.42
C LEU A 7 -6.56 -21.55 -9.69
N GLN A 8 -5.45 -21.46 -10.44
CA GLN A 8 -5.28 -22.24 -11.68
C GLN A 8 -4.83 -23.69 -11.44
N ASN A 9 -4.15 -23.95 -10.31
CA ASN A 9 -3.50 -25.24 -10.06
C ASN A 9 -4.06 -25.99 -8.84
N SER A 10 -4.93 -25.38 -8.05
CA SER A 10 -5.59 -26.02 -6.91
C SER A 10 -6.96 -26.57 -7.32
N GLN A 11 -7.27 -27.78 -6.86
CA GLN A 11 -8.63 -28.34 -6.91
C GLN A 11 -9.49 -27.92 -5.71
N ARG A 12 -8.95 -27.05 -4.83
CA ARG A 12 -9.59 -26.58 -3.62
C ARG A 12 -10.29 -25.25 -3.84
N ILE A 13 -11.21 -24.94 -2.98
CA ILE A 13 -11.81 -23.61 -2.92
C ILE A 13 -10.77 -22.64 -2.34
N VAL A 14 -10.42 -21.60 -3.09
CA VAL A 14 -9.51 -20.54 -2.62
C VAL A 14 -10.33 -19.31 -2.24
N VAL A 15 -10.22 -18.91 -0.97
CA VAL A 15 -10.89 -17.73 -0.44
C VAL A 15 -9.83 -16.65 -0.18
N TYR A 16 -9.94 -15.52 -0.88
CA TYR A 16 -9.11 -14.35 -0.64
C TYR A 16 -9.86 -13.33 0.19
N LEU A 17 -9.28 -12.88 1.30
CA LEU A 17 -9.83 -11.92 2.23
C LEU A 17 -8.83 -10.76 2.43
N PRO A 18 -9.15 -9.53 2.08
CA PRO A 18 -8.48 -8.38 2.68
C PRO A 18 -8.70 -8.41 4.19
N ALA A 19 -7.66 -8.20 4.98
CA ALA A 19 -7.73 -8.26 6.44
C ALA A 19 -8.80 -7.31 7.03
N GLN A 20 -9.01 -6.15 6.39
CA GLN A 20 -10.04 -5.18 6.78
C GLN A 20 -11.47 -5.74 6.71
N LYS A 21 -11.73 -6.74 5.88
CA LYS A 21 -13.04 -7.42 5.81
C LYS A 21 -13.27 -8.36 6.99
N CYS A 22 -12.24 -8.65 7.77
CA CYS A 22 -12.31 -9.55 8.92
C CYS A 22 -12.68 -8.84 10.25
N HIS A 23 -13.15 -7.60 10.22
CA HIS A 23 -13.49 -6.81 11.41
C HIS A 23 -14.58 -7.46 12.29
N LYS A 24 -15.52 -8.20 11.71
CA LYS A 24 -16.50 -9.01 12.45
C LYS A 24 -15.96 -10.38 12.87
N GLY A 25 -15.04 -10.94 12.08
CA GLY A 25 -14.43 -12.24 12.24
C GLY A 25 -14.06 -12.84 10.87
N VAL A 26 -13.17 -13.83 10.86
CA VAL A 26 -12.75 -14.47 9.60
C VAL A 26 -13.82 -15.40 9.05
N ILE A 27 -14.54 -16.11 9.93
CA ILE A 27 -15.65 -17.00 9.53
C ILE A 27 -16.74 -16.19 8.83
N GLU A 28 -17.15 -15.08 9.42
CA GLU A 28 -18.14 -14.17 8.90
C GLU A 28 -17.70 -13.59 7.55
N ALA A 29 -16.44 -13.20 7.43
CA ALA A 29 -15.89 -12.69 6.17
C ALA A 29 -15.86 -13.76 5.06
N ILE A 30 -15.68 -15.03 5.39
CA ILE A 30 -15.79 -16.13 4.43
C ILE A 30 -17.26 -16.34 4.02
N GLN A 31 -18.18 -16.31 4.98
CA GLN A 31 -19.61 -16.48 4.74
C GLN A 31 -20.15 -15.37 3.83
N ASP A 32 -19.71 -14.13 4.03
CA ASP A 32 -20.06 -13.01 3.15
C ASP A 32 -19.62 -13.21 1.68
N LYS A 33 -18.63 -14.06 1.45
CA LYS A 33 -18.10 -14.36 0.10
C LYS A 33 -18.68 -15.64 -0.51
N LEU A 34 -18.95 -16.63 0.32
CA LEU A 34 -19.42 -17.94 -0.11
C LEU A 34 -20.89 -18.08 0.24
N HIS A 35 -21.68 -18.50 -0.75
CA HIS A 35 -23.11 -18.74 -0.59
C HIS A 35 -23.43 -20.22 -0.34
N GLY A 36 -24.70 -20.52 -0.13
CA GLY A 36 -25.19 -21.89 0.01
C GLY A 36 -24.75 -22.54 1.33
N GLN A 37 -24.19 -23.74 1.29
CA GLN A 37 -23.81 -24.49 2.48
C GLN A 37 -22.73 -23.83 3.35
N ALA A 38 -21.96 -22.90 2.81
CA ALA A 38 -20.97 -22.13 3.56
C ALA A 38 -21.61 -21.19 4.59
N GLN A 39 -22.91 -20.93 4.50
CA GLN A 39 -23.67 -20.17 5.52
C GLN A 39 -23.83 -20.96 6.81
N ASP A 40 -23.75 -22.29 6.79
CA ASP A 40 -23.64 -23.10 7.99
C ASP A 40 -22.23 -23.00 8.57
N ALA A 41 -22.11 -22.34 9.72
CA ALA A 41 -20.81 -22.13 10.38
C ALA A 41 -20.14 -23.44 10.79
N GLY A 42 -20.90 -24.46 11.16
CA GLY A 42 -20.39 -25.78 11.53
C GLY A 42 -19.77 -26.49 10.32
N PHE A 43 -20.49 -26.51 9.22
CA PHE A 43 -19.99 -27.07 7.96
C PHE A 43 -18.74 -26.34 7.47
N LEU A 44 -18.75 -25.00 7.47
CA LEU A 44 -17.62 -24.19 7.08
C LEU A 44 -16.38 -24.46 7.94
N LYS A 45 -16.53 -24.52 9.27
CA LYS A 45 -15.46 -24.85 10.21
C LYS A 45 -14.84 -26.22 9.93
N ASN A 46 -15.66 -27.21 9.60
CA ASN A 46 -15.16 -28.56 9.24
C ASN A 46 -14.37 -28.53 7.94
N LEU A 47 -14.81 -27.77 6.92
CA LEU A 47 -14.07 -27.61 5.65
C LEU A 47 -12.71 -26.91 5.87
N ILE A 48 -12.65 -25.90 6.74
CA ILE A 48 -11.39 -25.21 7.06
C ILE A 48 -10.46 -26.18 7.79
N TYR A 49 -10.96 -26.88 8.80
CA TYR A 49 -10.15 -27.77 9.63
C TYR A 49 -9.63 -28.99 8.86
N SER A 50 -10.39 -29.49 7.88
CA SER A 50 -9.97 -30.58 6.99
C SER A 50 -8.96 -30.12 5.90
N GLY A 51 -8.72 -28.83 5.78
CA GLY A 51 -7.86 -28.26 4.73
C GLY A 51 -8.48 -28.32 3.32
N ALA A 52 -9.80 -28.43 3.23
CA ALA A 52 -10.51 -28.40 1.94
C ALA A 52 -10.64 -27.00 1.33
N ILE A 53 -10.39 -25.96 2.13
CA ILE A 53 -10.38 -24.55 1.72
C ILE A 53 -9.00 -23.99 1.96
N ASP A 54 -8.45 -23.30 0.95
CA ASP A 54 -7.26 -22.46 1.07
C ASP A 54 -7.68 -21.03 1.37
N ILE A 55 -7.32 -20.49 2.55
CA ILE A 55 -7.68 -19.15 2.99
C ILE A 55 -6.47 -18.24 2.86
N CYS A 56 -6.63 -17.14 2.12
CA CYS A 56 -5.60 -16.13 1.95
C CYS A 56 -6.06 -14.81 2.59
N ILE A 57 -5.39 -14.39 3.66
CA ILE A 57 -5.67 -13.12 4.35
C ILE A 57 -4.54 -12.15 4.03
N ASP A 58 -4.89 -11.01 3.43
CA ASP A 58 -3.93 -10.03 2.92
C ASP A 58 -3.97 -8.75 3.75
N GLY A 59 -2.79 -8.25 4.15
CA GLY A 59 -2.64 -6.96 4.80
C GLY A 59 -2.89 -6.96 6.31
N LEU A 60 -2.36 -7.92 7.07
CA LEU A 60 -2.52 -7.96 8.54
C LEU A 60 -2.03 -6.67 9.24
N ASN A 61 -1.05 -5.97 8.65
CA ASN A 61 -0.56 -4.69 9.15
C ASN A 61 -1.50 -3.50 8.92
N GLU A 62 -2.54 -3.67 8.12
CA GLU A 62 -3.42 -2.59 7.63
C GLU A 62 -4.70 -2.44 8.46
N VAL A 63 -4.82 -3.22 9.53
CA VAL A 63 -6.03 -3.27 10.36
C VAL A 63 -5.78 -2.84 11.79
N THR A 64 -6.87 -2.49 12.50
CA THR A 64 -6.85 -2.17 13.93
C THR A 64 -6.34 -3.35 14.77
N ALA A 65 -5.86 -3.06 15.96
CA ALA A 65 -5.41 -4.08 16.92
C ALA A 65 -6.52 -5.11 17.23
N GLU A 66 -7.77 -4.67 17.32
CA GLU A 66 -8.92 -5.54 17.57
C GLU A 66 -9.14 -6.52 16.41
N THR A 67 -9.20 -6.03 15.16
CA THR A 67 -9.37 -6.88 13.99
C THR A 67 -8.20 -7.85 13.83
N ARG A 68 -6.98 -7.40 14.10
CA ARG A 68 -5.79 -8.23 14.09
C ARG A 68 -5.87 -9.35 15.11
N ALA A 69 -6.31 -9.04 16.34
CA ALA A 69 -6.49 -10.05 17.38
C ALA A 69 -7.49 -11.14 16.96
N LYS A 70 -8.62 -10.77 16.34
CA LYS A 70 -9.60 -11.73 15.80
C LYS A 70 -8.99 -12.64 14.72
N ILE A 71 -8.19 -12.08 13.82
CA ILE A 71 -7.50 -12.86 12.76
C ILE A 71 -6.48 -13.81 13.40
N CYS A 72 -5.65 -13.33 14.33
CA CYS A 72 -4.65 -14.17 15.01
C CYS A 72 -5.32 -15.31 15.79
N GLN A 73 -6.39 -15.03 16.54
CA GLN A 73 -7.16 -16.06 17.25
C GLN A 73 -7.75 -17.10 16.30
N PHE A 74 -8.24 -16.67 15.12
CA PHE A 74 -8.70 -17.61 14.09
C PHE A 74 -7.57 -18.51 13.61
N VAL A 75 -6.41 -17.95 13.26
CA VAL A 75 -5.26 -18.72 12.78
C VAL A 75 -4.76 -19.74 13.82
N GLU A 76 -4.72 -19.35 15.08
CA GLU A 76 -4.37 -20.24 16.18
C GLU A 76 -5.39 -21.38 16.36
N SER A 77 -6.69 -21.07 16.22
CA SER A 77 -7.78 -22.04 16.36
C SER A 77 -7.82 -23.04 15.19
N TYR A 78 -7.40 -22.62 14.00
CA TYR A 78 -7.46 -23.41 12.75
C TYR A 78 -6.07 -23.75 12.22
N PHE A 79 -5.09 -23.98 13.08
CA PHE A 79 -3.70 -24.26 12.71
C PHE A 79 -3.47 -25.46 11.77
N ARG A 80 -4.45 -26.35 11.63
CA ARG A 80 -4.45 -27.45 10.64
C ARG A 80 -5.02 -27.06 9.28
N GLY A 81 -5.67 -25.92 9.20
CA GLY A 81 -6.19 -25.37 7.94
C GLY A 81 -5.07 -24.84 7.05
N ASN A 82 -5.37 -24.71 5.78
CA ASN A 82 -4.47 -24.06 4.82
C ASN A 82 -4.69 -22.56 4.85
N ILE A 83 -3.92 -21.87 5.69
CA ILE A 83 -4.03 -20.41 5.88
C ILE A 83 -2.73 -19.76 5.43
N ILE A 84 -2.84 -18.80 4.51
CA ILE A 84 -1.74 -17.99 4.02
C ILE A 84 -2.04 -16.54 4.43
N MET A 85 -1.10 -15.92 5.12
CA MET A 85 -1.21 -14.50 5.50
C MET A 85 -0.08 -13.69 4.89
N THR A 86 -0.39 -12.47 4.52
CA THR A 86 0.63 -11.47 4.17
C THR A 86 0.62 -10.34 5.18
N THR A 87 1.79 -9.84 5.51
CA THR A 87 1.98 -8.68 6.37
C THR A 87 3.30 -8.00 6.05
N GLN A 88 3.37 -6.70 6.31
CA GLN A 88 4.66 -6.06 6.54
C GLN A 88 5.20 -6.50 7.91
N PRO A 89 6.50 -6.26 8.21
CA PRO A 89 7.04 -6.59 9.54
C PRO A 89 6.19 -5.98 10.65
N LEU A 90 5.72 -6.85 11.55
CA LEU A 90 4.93 -6.53 12.73
C LEU A 90 5.52 -7.25 13.93
N GLU A 91 5.35 -6.70 15.12
CA GLU A 91 5.57 -7.42 16.38
C GLU A 91 4.41 -8.39 16.61
N TRP A 92 4.48 -9.51 15.95
CA TRP A 92 3.57 -10.64 16.14
C TRP A 92 4.33 -11.95 15.93
N THR A 93 4.18 -12.85 16.89
CA THR A 93 4.77 -14.18 16.80
C THR A 93 3.77 -15.13 16.15
N PRO A 94 4.04 -15.63 14.94
CA PRO A 94 3.17 -16.61 14.29
C PRO A 94 3.11 -17.91 15.10
N PRO A 95 2.03 -18.70 14.96
CA PRO A 95 1.95 -20.04 15.55
C PRO A 95 3.17 -20.89 15.22
N SER A 96 3.61 -21.74 16.14
CA SER A 96 4.81 -22.57 15.96
C SER A 96 4.74 -23.53 14.74
N THR A 97 3.52 -23.80 14.28
CA THR A 97 3.25 -24.62 13.07
C THR A 97 3.38 -23.83 11.77
N ALA A 98 3.42 -22.49 11.83
CA ALA A 98 3.50 -21.63 10.66
C ALA A 98 4.92 -21.62 10.07
N LYS A 99 4.99 -21.56 8.74
CA LYS A 99 6.22 -21.29 8.01
C LYS A 99 6.24 -19.83 7.58
N THR A 100 7.26 -19.09 8.00
CA THR A 100 7.45 -17.69 7.63
C THR A 100 8.40 -17.58 6.45
N TYR A 101 7.98 -16.81 5.44
CA TYR A 101 8.78 -16.53 4.25
C TYR A 101 8.99 -15.02 4.15
N TYR A 102 10.23 -14.60 3.95
CA TYR A 102 10.59 -13.21 3.73
C TYR A 102 10.82 -12.97 2.24
N LEU A 103 10.05 -12.04 1.66
CA LEU A 103 10.29 -11.61 0.30
C LEU A 103 11.63 -10.86 0.24
N GLN A 104 12.51 -11.31 -0.64
CA GLN A 104 13.80 -10.68 -0.84
C GLN A 104 13.68 -9.48 -1.76
N PRO A 105 14.54 -8.46 -1.60
CA PRO A 105 14.68 -7.36 -2.56
C PRO A 105 14.98 -7.91 -3.97
N LEU A 106 14.50 -7.17 -4.98
CA LEU A 106 14.81 -7.51 -6.37
C LEU A 106 16.29 -7.23 -6.67
N GLU A 107 16.91 -8.12 -7.43
CA GLU A 107 18.25 -7.92 -7.96
C GLU A 107 18.25 -6.88 -9.09
N LYS A 108 19.39 -6.22 -9.35
CA LYS A 108 19.53 -5.18 -10.39
C LYS A 108 18.98 -5.62 -11.73
N GLN A 109 19.27 -6.85 -12.14
CA GLN A 109 18.79 -7.42 -13.41
C GLN A 109 17.25 -7.54 -13.40
N GLN A 110 16.66 -8.03 -12.32
CA GLN A 110 15.19 -8.17 -12.18
C GLN A 110 14.49 -6.80 -12.21
N ILE A 111 15.10 -5.78 -11.59
CA ILE A 111 14.60 -4.41 -11.64
C ILE A 111 14.62 -3.89 -13.08
N GLN A 112 15.73 -4.08 -13.80
CA GLN A 112 15.87 -3.66 -15.20
C GLN A 112 14.85 -4.37 -16.10
N GLU A 113 14.73 -5.68 -15.98
CA GLU A 113 13.73 -6.49 -16.71
C GLU A 113 12.30 -6.00 -16.43
N PHE A 114 11.98 -5.70 -15.16
CA PHE A 114 10.68 -5.15 -14.81
C PHE A 114 10.42 -3.81 -15.52
N LEU A 115 11.35 -2.86 -15.44
CA LEU A 115 11.22 -1.54 -16.06
C LEU A 115 11.00 -1.66 -17.58
N ILE A 116 11.82 -2.47 -18.24
CA ILE A 116 11.71 -2.70 -19.70
C ILE A 116 10.39 -3.37 -20.04
N SER A 117 9.93 -4.33 -19.23
CA SER A 117 8.64 -5.02 -19.44
C SER A 117 7.42 -4.09 -19.35
N ARG A 118 7.59 -2.90 -18.78
CA ARG A 118 6.52 -1.88 -18.71
C ARG A 118 6.29 -1.15 -20.02
N GLN A 119 7.23 -1.18 -20.96
CA GLN A 119 7.15 -0.44 -22.22
C GLN A 119 5.80 -0.57 -22.95
N PRO A 120 5.20 -1.77 -23.13
CA PRO A 120 3.89 -1.89 -23.80
C PRO A 120 2.71 -1.27 -23.03
N ARG A 121 2.93 -0.90 -21.77
CA ARG A 121 1.92 -0.34 -20.87
C ARG A 121 2.15 1.13 -20.53
N LEU A 122 3.16 1.74 -21.15
CA LEU A 122 3.40 3.18 -21.05
C LEU A 122 2.30 3.96 -21.75
N PRO A 123 2.03 5.21 -21.32
CA PRO A 123 1.11 6.08 -22.02
C PRO A 123 1.48 6.23 -23.51
N LYS A 124 0.49 6.34 -24.38
CA LYS A 124 0.73 6.55 -25.83
C LYS A 124 1.47 7.86 -26.10
N GLU A 125 1.26 8.85 -25.22
CA GLU A 125 1.88 10.18 -25.25
C GLU A 125 3.26 10.21 -24.57
N ALA A 126 3.84 9.05 -24.26
CA ALA A 126 5.16 8.96 -23.66
C ALA A 126 6.21 9.63 -24.56
N LYS A 127 7.02 10.52 -23.98
CA LYS A 127 8.04 11.28 -24.72
C LYS A 127 9.24 10.42 -25.12
N ILE A 128 9.54 9.40 -24.31
CA ILE A 128 10.65 8.47 -24.51
C ILE A 128 10.06 7.06 -24.64
N GLN A 129 10.35 6.38 -25.74
CA GLN A 129 9.83 5.05 -26.06
C GLN A 129 10.92 4.19 -26.74
N GLY A 130 10.66 2.91 -26.93
CA GLY A 130 11.54 2.00 -27.66
C GLY A 130 12.92 1.86 -27.06
N ALA A 131 13.93 1.93 -27.88
CA ALA A 131 15.33 1.79 -27.48
C ALA A 131 15.79 2.92 -26.54
N ASP A 132 15.33 4.14 -26.77
CA ASP A 132 15.65 5.30 -25.93
C ASP A 132 15.12 5.13 -24.50
N TYR A 133 13.92 4.53 -24.35
CA TYR A 133 13.39 4.21 -23.04
C TYR A 133 14.21 3.13 -22.33
N ALA A 134 14.61 2.07 -23.04
CA ALA A 134 15.46 1.04 -22.46
C ALA A 134 16.82 1.60 -22.03
N GLN A 135 17.40 2.51 -22.82
CA GLN A 135 18.64 3.19 -22.47
C GLN A 135 18.46 4.12 -21.27
N ALA A 136 17.36 4.86 -21.18
CA ALA A 136 17.05 5.71 -20.01
C ALA A 136 16.92 4.88 -18.73
N CYS A 137 16.28 3.72 -18.78
CA CYS A 137 16.21 2.78 -17.65
C CYS A 137 17.59 2.32 -17.20
N THR A 138 18.44 1.95 -18.16
CA THR A 138 19.81 1.47 -17.87
C THR A 138 20.67 2.55 -17.25
N ASN A 139 20.63 3.76 -17.80
CA ASN A 139 21.37 4.91 -17.30
C ASN A 139 20.95 5.26 -15.87
N TYR A 140 19.62 5.36 -15.65
CA TYR A 140 19.06 5.65 -14.33
C TYR A 140 19.47 4.62 -13.28
N LEU A 141 19.36 3.31 -13.59
CA LEU A 141 19.75 2.26 -12.65
C LEU A 141 21.26 2.26 -12.37
N THR A 142 22.08 2.64 -13.35
CA THR A 142 23.52 2.74 -13.15
C THR A 142 23.88 3.90 -12.23
N GLU A 143 23.14 5.00 -12.32
CA GLU A 143 23.29 6.17 -11.46
C GLU A 143 22.87 5.87 -10.02
N VAL A 144 21.61 5.41 -9.81
CA VAL A 144 21.04 5.26 -8.47
C VAL A 144 21.52 4.03 -7.71
N LEU A 145 22.09 3.04 -8.39
CA LEU A 145 22.71 1.86 -7.79
C LEU A 145 24.24 1.92 -7.82
N ASN A 146 24.81 3.14 -7.85
CA ASN A 146 26.24 3.34 -7.85
C ASN A 146 26.84 2.91 -6.49
N HIS A 147 27.82 2.03 -6.52
CA HIS A 147 28.51 1.50 -5.34
C HIS A 147 29.38 2.54 -4.57
N GLN A 148 29.48 3.77 -5.07
CA GLN A 148 30.16 4.87 -4.38
C GLN A 148 29.30 5.54 -3.30
N GLN A 149 28.01 5.23 -3.23
CA GLN A 149 27.09 5.74 -2.20
C GLN A 149 27.32 5.03 -0.87
N ALA A 150 26.90 5.69 0.24
CA ALA A 150 26.92 5.06 1.56
C ALA A 150 26.03 3.80 1.55
N LYS A 151 26.44 2.77 2.30
CA LYS A 151 25.73 1.48 2.32
C LYS A 151 24.26 1.63 2.71
N GLU A 152 23.98 2.49 3.68
CA GLU A 152 22.62 2.76 4.18
C GLU A 152 21.73 3.39 3.10
N GLU A 153 22.28 4.31 2.32
CA GLU A 153 21.58 4.95 1.20
C GLU A 153 21.29 3.93 0.09
N LEU A 154 22.28 3.11 -0.27
CA LEU A 154 22.10 2.06 -1.26
C LEU A 154 21.05 1.03 -0.84
N ASP A 155 20.99 0.67 0.44
CA ASP A 155 19.98 -0.25 0.97
C ASP A 155 18.57 0.38 0.96
N ALA A 156 18.43 1.69 1.23
CA ALA A 156 17.17 2.42 1.09
C ALA A 156 16.71 2.47 -0.37
N VAL A 157 17.59 2.81 -1.30
CA VAL A 157 17.34 2.80 -2.75
C VAL A 157 16.89 1.42 -3.22
N ARG A 158 17.57 0.36 -2.83
CA ARG A 158 17.20 -1.03 -3.19
C ARG A 158 15.82 -1.43 -2.67
N ARG A 159 15.45 -1.01 -1.44
CA ARG A 159 14.10 -1.27 -0.91
C ARG A 159 13.02 -0.64 -1.77
N ILE A 160 13.20 0.63 -2.16
CA ILE A 160 12.23 1.33 -3.02
C ILE A 160 12.16 0.64 -4.38
N LEU A 161 13.30 0.37 -5.01
CA LEU A 161 13.37 -0.30 -6.31
C LEU A 161 12.95 -1.79 -6.26
N SER A 162 12.75 -2.38 -5.09
CA SER A 162 12.18 -3.73 -4.94
C SER A 162 10.66 -3.75 -4.89
N ASN A 163 10.01 -2.57 -4.85
CA ASN A 163 8.56 -2.48 -4.85
C ASN A 163 8.03 -2.29 -6.28
N PRO A 164 7.22 -3.23 -6.83
CA PRO A 164 6.68 -3.12 -8.18
C PRO A 164 5.80 -1.87 -8.40
N MET A 165 5.17 -1.33 -7.35
CA MET A 165 4.42 -0.09 -7.44
C MET A 165 5.35 1.09 -7.70
N ASP A 166 6.41 1.23 -6.90
CA ASP A 166 7.39 2.30 -7.05
C ASP A 166 8.08 2.21 -8.42
N LEU A 167 8.46 1.00 -8.86
CA LEU A 167 9.01 0.76 -10.20
C LEU A 167 8.05 1.16 -11.32
N THR A 168 6.73 1.03 -11.11
CA THR A 168 5.74 1.50 -12.10
C THR A 168 5.76 3.02 -12.20
N VAL A 169 5.92 3.74 -11.10
CA VAL A 169 6.05 5.20 -11.09
C VAL A 169 7.39 5.64 -11.70
N VAL A 170 8.49 4.95 -11.38
CA VAL A 170 9.79 5.17 -12.03
C VAL A 170 9.68 5.03 -13.55
N ALA A 171 9.04 3.96 -14.04
CA ALA A 171 8.82 3.74 -15.47
C ALA A 171 8.04 4.90 -16.11
N LEU A 172 6.98 5.37 -15.44
CA LEU A 172 6.20 6.53 -15.89
C LEU A 172 7.06 7.78 -15.97
N MET A 173 7.85 8.11 -14.92
CA MET A 173 8.72 9.28 -14.91
C MET A 173 9.74 9.23 -16.05
N LEU A 174 10.44 8.11 -16.21
CA LEU A 174 11.42 7.93 -17.28
C LEU A 174 10.79 8.08 -18.66
N SER A 175 9.58 7.52 -18.87
CA SER A 175 8.87 7.65 -20.15
C SER A 175 8.47 9.10 -20.49
N GLN A 176 8.33 9.95 -19.47
CA GLN A 176 8.04 11.38 -19.62
C GLN A 176 9.32 12.23 -19.74
N GLY A 177 10.50 11.61 -19.78
CA GLY A 177 11.78 12.32 -19.78
C GLY A 177 12.07 13.05 -18.46
N LYS A 178 11.47 12.61 -17.37
CA LYS A 178 11.70 13.17 -16.03
C LYS A 178 12.62 12.27 -15.23
N HIS A 179 13.45 12.87 -14.38
CA HIS A 179 14.30 12.12 -13.45
C HIS A 179 13.48 11.69 -12.22
N PRO A 180 13.35 10.38 -11.93
CA PRO A 180 12.65 9.91 -10.75
C PRO A 180 13.40 10.25 -9.47
N ASN A 181 12.73 10.89 -8.51
CA ASN A 181 13.21 11.01 -7.15
C ASN A 181 12.60 9.88 -6.32
N LEU A 182 13.40 8.89 -5.96
CA LEU A 182 12.94 7.67 -5.30
C LEU A 182 12.22 7.93 -3.96
N PHE A 183 12.60 8.99 -3.25
CA PHE A 183 12.00 9.33 -1.96
C PHE A 183 10.74 10.21 -2.09
N ARG A 184 10.41 10.66 -3.31
CA ARG A 184 9.25 11.53 -3.61
C ARG A 184 8.43 11.05 -4.81
N LEU A 185 8.43 9.75 -5.08
CA LEU A 185 7.76 9.19 -6.26
C LEU A 185 6.26 9.48 -6.28
N GLN A 186 5.58 9.32 -5.14
CA GLN A 186 4.14 9.57 -5.04
C GLN A 186 3.81 11.05 -5.25
N GLU A 187 4.64 11.95 -4.71
CA GLU A 187 4.52 13.38 -4.94
C GLU A 187 4.73 13.74 -6.43
N GLN A 188 5.75 13.16 -7.06
CA GLN A 188 5.99 13.38 -8.50
C GLN A 188 4.84 12.84 -9.36
N GLN A 189 4.30 11.67 -9.04
CA GLN A 189 3.15 11.09 -9.71
C GLN A 189 1.91 11.98 -9.54
N TYR A 190 1.63 12.41 -8.30
CA TYR A 190 0.56 13.35 -7.99
C TYR A 190 0.70 14.67 -8.79
N ASN A 191 1.87 15.27 -8.80
CA ASN A 191 2.11 16.54 -9.50
C ASN A 191 1.83 16.44 -11.00
N LEU A 192 2.14 15.29 -11.63
CA LEU A 192 1.78 15.06 -13.04
C LEU A 192 0.26 14.98 -13.22
N MET A 193 -0.40 14.21 -12.40
CA MET A 193 -1.85 14.03 -12.43
C MET A 193 -2.59 15.33 -12.13
N ALA A 194 -2.16 16.09 -11.10
CA ALA A 194 -2.78 17.34 -10.72
C ALA A 194 -2.66 18.43 -11.79
N ALA A 195 -1.54 18.47 -12.53
CA ALA A 195 -1.38 19.37 -13.68
C ALA A 195 -2.35 19.04 -14.82
N GLU A 196 -2.58 17.76 -15.11
CA GLU A 196 -3.58 17.35 -16.09
C GLU A 196 -5.01 17.60 -15.61
N TYR A 197 -5.30 17.31 -14.32
CA TYR A 197 -6.58 17.65 -13.70
C TYR A 197 -6.91 19.14 -13.89
N GLN A 198 -5.95 20.04 -13.63
CA GLN A 198 -6.15 21.47 -13.81
C GLN A 198 -6.41 21.85 -15.27
N GLN A 199 -5.76 21.19 -16.21
CA GLN A 199 -5.98 21.42 -17.63
C GLN A 199 -7.36 20.94 -18.12
N GLU A 200 -7.80 19.79 -17.63
CA GLU A 200 -9.07 19.15 -18.00
C GLU A 200 -10.28 19.86 -17.37
N TRP A 201 -10.23 20.04 -16.05
CA TRP A 201 -11.37 20.54 -15.26
C TRP A 201 -11.35 22.06 -15.04
N LYS A 202 -10.29 22.76 -15.48
CA LYS A 202 -10.09 24.22 -15.31
C LYS A 202 -10.15 24.69 -13.85
N GLN A 203 -9.78 23.81 -12.91
CA GLN A 203 -9.72 24.08 -11.48
C GLN A 203 -8.54 23.31 -10.86
N GLU A 204 -8.04 23.81 -9.75
CA GLU A 204 -6.99 23.12 -9.01
C GLU A 204 -7.53 21.83 -8.39
N PHE A 205 -6.65 20.81 -8.32
CA PHE A 205 -6.96 19.59 -7.59
C PHE A 205 -7.19 19.91 -6.11
N PRO A 206 -8.33 19.49 -5.52
CA PRO A 206 -8.70 19.88 -4.15
C PRO A 206 -7.95 19.06 -3.10
N LEU A 207 -6.59 19.13 -3.09
CA LEU A 207 -5.70 18.27 -2.33
C LEU A 207 -6.06 18.23 -0.83
N LYS A 208 -6.18 19.39 -0.18
CA LYS A 208 -6.46 19.46 1.27
C LYS A 208 -7.81 18.84 1.62
N ARG A 209 -8.86 19.20 0.87
CA ARG A 209 -10.23 18.71 1.12
C ARG A 209 -10.31 17.19 0.85
N PHE A 210 -9.72 16.73 -0.23
CA PHE A 210 -9.67 15.31 -0.55
C PHE A 210 -8.87 14.53 0.51
N SER A 211 -7.71 15.03 0.91
CA SER A 211 -6.87 14.41 1.94
C SER A 211 -7.57 14.31 3.30
N ALA A 212 -8.35 15.32 3.69
CA ALA A 212 -9.15 15.28 4.90
C ALA A 212 -10.24 14.18 4.83
N ALA A 213 -10.91 14.04 3.68
CA ALA A 213 -11.90 12.98 3.47
C ALA A 213 -11.26 11.58 3.51
N ILE A 214 -10.06 11.40 2.92
CA ILE A 214 -9.31 10.15 2.99
C ILE A 214 -8.87 9.82 4.42
N TYR A 215 -8.51 10.84 5.21
CA TYR A 215 -8.18 10.64 6.62
C TYR A 215 -9.39 10.12 7.42
N GLN A 216 -10.57 10.71 7.25
CA GLN A 216 -11.80 10.21 7.87
C GLN A 216 -12.17 8.80 7.40
N MET A 217 -12.07 8.55 6.10
CA MET A 217 -12.25 7.21 5.53
C MET A 217 -11.34 6.17 6.21
N ARG A 218 -10.06 6.52 6.46
CA ARG A 218 -9.10 5.62 7.13
C ARG A 218 -9.43 5.38 8.59
N LEU A 219 -9.90 6.41 9.31
CA LEU A 219 -10.34 6.27 10.70
C LEU A 219 -11.56 5.35 10.85
N GLU A 220 -12.46 5.38 9.87
CA GLU A 220 -13.68 4.57 9.84
C GLU A 220 -13.45 3.15 9.25
N ASP A 221 -12.19 2.78 8.96
CA ASP A 221 -11.81 1.52 8.28
C ASP A 221 -12.54 1.29 6.94
N LYS A 222 -13.01 2.37 6.31
CA LYS A 222 -13.60 2.33 4.98
C LYS A 222 -12.51 2.23 3.91
N GLN A 223 -12.84 1.57 2.80
CA GLN A 223 -11.90 1.39 1.68
C GLN A 223 -12.32 2.13 0.42
N ALA A 224 -13.62 2.28 0.21
CA ALA A 224 -14.15 2.98 -0.96
C ALA A 224 -13.99 4.49 -0.78
N LEU A 225 -13.51 5.16 -1.82
CA LEU A 225 -13.40 6.61 -1.85
C LEU A 225 -14.79 7.26 -1.72
N PRO A 226 -14.90 8.44 -1.10
CA PRO A 226 -16.14 9.22 -1.04
C PRO A 226 -16.45 9.85 -2.40
N ALA A 227 -16.77 9.01 -3.39
CA ALA A 227 -16.84 9.40 -4.79
C ALA A 227 -18.04 10.30 -5.11
N ASP A 228 -19.12 10.27 -4.31
CA ASP A 228 -20.26 11.18 -4.46
C ASP A 228 -19.81 12.65 -4.35
N GLU A 229 -18.85 12.93 -3.48
CA GLU A 229 -18.29 14.26 -3.28
C GLU A 229 -17.11 14.55 -4.23
N PHE A 230 -16.34 13.51 -4.61
CA PHE A 230 -15.07 13.64 -5.33
C PHE A 230 -15.07 12.89 -6.66
N HIS A 231 -16.19 12.88 -7.41
CA HIS A 231 -16.31 12.12 -8.66
C HIS A 231 -15.23 12.48 -9.69
N GLN A 232 -15.02 13.78 -9.96
CA GLN A 232 -14.01 14.24 -10.91
C GLN A 232 -12.59 13.84 -10.46
N VAL A 233 -12.32 13.95 -9.17
CA VAL A 233 -11.06 13.53 -8.56
C VAL A 233 -10.85 12.03 -8.77
N ALA A 234 -11.86 11.20 -8.48
CA ALA A 234 -11.78 9.76 -8.64
C ALA A 234 -11.55 9.35 -10.11
N MET A 235 -12.17 10.04 -11.07
CA MET A 235 -11.94 9.81 -12.51
C MET A 235 -10.50 10.11 -12.91
N SER A 236 -9.97 11.27 -12.50
CA SER A 236 -8.58 11.64 -12.86
C SER A 236 -7.54 10.74 -12.18
N LEU A 237 -7.82 10.26 -10.96
CA LEU A 237 -6.96 9.29 -10.27
C LEU A 237 -7.04 7.89 -10.91
N GLU A 238 -8.18 7.53 -11.55
CA GLU A 238 -8.38 6.25 -12.24
C GLU A 238 -7.72 6.22 -13.62
N ASP A 239 -7.39 7.38 -14.21
CA ASP A 239 -6.80 7.46 -15.54
C ASP A 239 -5.71 6.40 -15.75
N GLU A 240 -5.74 5.74 -16.92
CA GLU A 240 -4.85 4.64 -17.30
C GLU A 240 -3.36 5.01 -17.16
N LYS A 241 -3.03 6.29 -17.33
CA LYS A 241 -1.67 6.83 -17.26
C LYS A 241 -1.14 6.82 -15.82
N TYR A 242 -1.99 7.16 -14.85
CA TYR A 242 -1.60 7.25 -13.43
C TYR A 242 -1.99 6.03 -12.64
N LYS A 243 -3.19 5.51 -12.84
CA LYS A 243 -3.75 4.34 -12.14
C LYS A 243 -3.54 4.40 -10.63
N MET A 244 -3.81 5.55 -10.04
CA MET A 244 -3.69 5.73 -8.60
C MET A 244 -4.84 5.04 -7.85
N VAL A 245 -6.01 4.98 -8.50
CA VAL A 245 -7.18 4.25 -8.02
C VAL A 245 -7.67 3.27 -9.07
N VAL A 246 -8.52 2.35 -8.66
CA VAL A 246 -9.24 1.40 -9.51
C VAL A 246 -10.69 1.39 -9.14
N SER A 247 -11.59 1.27 -10.10
CA SER A 247 -13.02 1.10 -9.84
C SER A 247 -13.45 -0.35 -9.86
N ARG A 248 -14.51 -0.62 -9.11
CA ARG A 248 -15.26 -1.87 -9.15
C ARG A 248 -16.71 -1.54 -9.39
N GLN A 249 -17.34 -2.29 -10.28
CA GLN A 249 -18.78 -2.19 -10.53
C GLN A 249 -19.45 -3.44 -9.96
N TRP A 250 -20.58 -3.23 -9.32
CA TRP A 250 -21.41 -4.29 -8.77
C TRP A 250 -22.89 -3.86 -8.80
N GLN A 251 -23.80 -4.79 -8.64
CA GLN A 251 -25.22 -4.50 -8.50
C GLN A 251 -25.61 -4.65 -7.03
N ASP A 252 -26.34 -3.69 -6.51
CA ASP A 252 -26.88 -3.79 -5.16
C ASP A 252 -28.09 -4.77 -5.11
N GLU A 253 -28.64 -4.96 -3.92
CA GLU A 253 -29.78 -5.88 -3.69
C GLU A 253 -31.02 -5.50 -4.50
N LYS A 254 -31.12 -4.24 -4.98
CA LYS A 254 -32.19 -3.72 -5.83
C LYS A 254 -31.89 -3.85 -7.32
N GLY A 255 -30.72 -4.38 -7.68
CA GLY A 255 -30.25 -4.50 -9.06
C GLY A 255 -29.70 -3.20 -9.65
N GLU A 256 -29.50 -2.15 -8.84
CA GLU A 256 -28.90 -0.90 -9.29
C GLU A 256 -27.39 -1.05 -9.44
N ALA A 257 -26.85 -0.57 -10.56
CA ALA A 257 -25.42 -0.58 -10.79
C ALA A 257 -24.73 0.45 -9.88
N LYS A 258 -23.82 -0.02 -9.05
CA LYS A 258 -22.95 0.80 -8.19
C LYS A 258 -21.54 0.76 -8.71
N LYS A 259 -20.83 1.90 -8.63
CA LYS A 259 -19.41 2.02 -8.94
C LYS A 259 -18.70 2.61 -7.74
N GLU A 260 -17.68 1.93 -7.27
CA GLU A 260 -16.84 2.36 -6.15
C GLU A 260 -15.39 2.41 -6.61
N TRP A 261 -14.62 3.37 -6.08
CA TRP A 261 -13.20 3.54 -6.34
C TRP A 261 -12.39 3.19 -5.10
N TYR A 262 -11.25 2.57 -5.31
CA TYR A 262 -10.33 2.12 -4.27
C TYR A 262 -8.91 2.52 -4.61
N PHE A 263 -8.11 2.91 -3.63
CA PHE A 263 -6.69 3.08 -3.87
C PHE A 263 -6.07 1.78 -4.36
N ARG A 264 -5.26 1.90 -5.40
CA ARG A 264 -4.57 0.74 -5.98
C ARG A 264 -3.51 0.17 -5.04
N HIS A 265 -2.94 1.02 -4.18
CA HIS A 265 -1.89 0.66 -3.24
C HIS A 265 -1.88 1.65 -2.06
N ASP A 266 -1.56 1.14 -0.86
CA ASP A 266 -1.51 1.95 0.37
C ASP A 266 -0.57 3.13 0.27
N LYS A 267 0.60 3.01 -0.37
CA LYS A 267 1.52 4.14 -0.55
C LYS A 267 0.89 5.36 -1.24
N ILE A 268 -0.07 5.13 -2.13
CA ILE A 268 -0.81 6.22 -2.77
C ILE A 268 -1.76 6.86 -1.76
N MET A 269 -2.45 6.05 -1.00
CA MET A 269 -3.31 6.54 0.09
C MET A 269 -2.50 7.29 1.14
N ASP A 270 -1.35 6.74 1.55
CA ASP A 270 -0.43 7.36 2.52
C ASP A 270 0.03 8.76 2.06
N PHE A 271 0.23 8.96 0.76
CA PHE A 271 0.54 10.28 0.20
C PHE A 271 -0.57 11.31 0.45
N PHE A 272 -1.85 10.92 0.32
CA PHE A 272 -2.97 11.80 0.64
C PHE A 272 -3.16 11.94 2.16
N LEU A 273 -2.96 10.88 2.91
CA LEU A 273 -3.05 10.92 4.37
C LEU A 273 -2.01 11.88 4.97
N VAL A 274 -0.75 11.83 4.50
CA VAL A 274 0.34 12.65 5.04
C VAL A 274 0.08 14.15 4.91
N GLN A 275 -0.74 14.58 3.93
CA GLN A 275 -1.08 15.99 3.75
C GLN A 275 -1.79 16.61 4.98
N ASN A 276 -2.44 15.79 5.82
CA ASN A 276 -3.08 16.23 7.05
C ASN A 276 -2.07 16.46 8.19
N PHE A 277 -0.88 15.90 8.06
CA PHE A 277 0.22 15.99 9.03
C PHE A 277 1.27 17.05 8.63
N LEU A 278 1.18 17.55 7.39
CA LEU A 278 2.07 18.59 6.87
C LEU A 278 1.40 19.96 7.08
N GLY A 279 1.80 20.67 8.10
CA GLY A 279 1.30 22.02 8.40
C GLY A 279 1.88 22.54 9.70
N GLU A 280 1.88 23.87 9.84
CA GLU A 280 2.33 24.56 11.04
C GLU A 280 1.13 24.88 11.96
N THR A 281 0.24 23.91 12.17
CA THR A 281 -0.94 24.11 13.02
C THR A 281 -0.91 23.15 14.20
N ASP A 282 -1.36 23.61 15.37
CA ASP A 282 -1.49 22.77 16.58
C ASP A 282 -2.23 21.44 16.30
N ALA A 283 -3.20 21.49 15.38
CA ALA A 283 -3.94 20.29 14.97
C ALA A 283 -3.06 19.29 14.22
N ALA A 284 -2.15 19.74 13.34
CA ALA A 284 -1.22 18.85 12.63
C ALA A 284 -0.18 18.28 13.60
N GLU A 285 0.35 19.07 14.52
CA GLU A 285 1.27 18.60 15.56
C GLU A 285 0.62 17.56 16.47
N GLY A 286 -0.63 17.79 16.90
CA GLY A 286 -1.39 16.80 17.67
C GLY A 286 -1.54 15.46 16.96
N LEU A 287 -1.78 15.47 15.64
CA LEU A 287 -1.88 14.23 14.84
C LEU A 287 -0.57 13.44 14.81
N LEU A 288 0.59 14.13 14.82
CA LEU A 288 1.89 13.45 14.83
C LEU A 288 2.07 12.55 16.05
N VAL A 289 1.60 12.99 17.21
CA VAL A 289 1.69 12.22 18.47
C VAL A 289 0.58 11.18 18.56
N ASP A 290 -0.65 11.55 18.27
CA ASP A 290 -1.85 10.72 18.47
C ASP A 290 -1.86 9.45 17.63
N ARG A 291 -1.14 9.42 16.50
CA ARG A 291 -1.15 8.31 15.54
C ARG A 291 0.11 7.45 15.54
N MET A 292 1.09 7.72 16.39
CA MET A 292 2.37 6.98 16.43
C MET A 292 2.21 5.46 16.59
N GLY A 293 1.24 5.02 17.39
CA GLY A 293 0.97 3.60 17.64
C GLY A 293 -0.06 2.96 16.72
N ASP A 294 -0.65 3.73 15.82
CA ASP A 294 -1.65 3.21 14.90
C ASP A 294 -0.99 2.67 13.62
N THR A 295 -0.95 1.35 13.48
CA THR A 295 -0.31 0.68 12.34
C THR A 295 -0.88 1.09 11.00
N ARG A 296 -2.11 1.63 10.95
CA ARG A 296 -2.77 2.14 9.75
C ARG A 296 -2.07 3.38 9.18
N PHE A 297 -1.35 4.14 10.01
CA PHE A 297 -0.64 5.37 9.63
C PHE A 297 0.88 5.18 9.52
N ARG A 298 1.37 3.96 9.64
CA ARG A 298 2.81 3.67 9.55
C ARG A 298 3.47 4.24 8.29
N GLY A 299 2.83 4.09 7.13
CA GLY A 299 3.34 4.62 5.87
C GLY A 299 3.42 6.16 5.84
N VAL A 300 2.52 6.84 6.56
CA VAL A 300 2.54 8.29 6.73
C VAL A 300 3.85 8.74 7.41
N TYR A 301 4.27 8.08 8.50
CA TYR A 301 5.53 8.41 9.18
C TYR A 301 6.75 8.21 8.29
N PHE A 302 6.73 7.22 7.40
CA PHE A 302 7.82 7.03 6.44
C PHE A 302 7.90 8.17 5.42
N LEU A 303 6.77 8.71 5.00
CA LEU A 303 6.73 9.89 4.13
C LEU A 303 7.15 11.16 4.89
N LEU A 304 6.76 11.33 6.15
CA LEU A 304 7.16 12.46 6.98
C LEU A 304 8.68 12.56 7.12
N ALA A 305 9.39 11.43 7.21
CA ALA A 305 10.85 11.40 7.24
C ALA A 305 11.49 12.13 6.05
N THR A 306 10.82 12.17 4.89
CA THR A 306 11.32 12.78 3.66
C THR A 306 10.66 14.11 3.31
N LEU A 307 9.45 14.37 3.78
CA LEU A 307 8.65 15.53 3.42
C LEU A 307 8.74 16.69 4.44
N LEU A 308 8.90 16.38 5.73
CA LEU A 308 9.03 17.42 6.75
C LEU A 308 10.32 18.26 6.56
N PRO A 309 10.32 19.54 6.99
CA PRO A 309 11.55 20.29 7.22
C PRO A 309 12.51 19.48 8.12
N LEU A 310 13.82 19.62 7.87
CA LEU A 310 14.81 18.76 8.55
C LEU A 310 14.74 18.86 10.09
N ASP A 311 14.50 20.04 10.61
CA ASP A 311 14.45 20.26 12.06
C ASP A 311 13.18 19.63 12.66
N ALA A 312 12.01 19.82 12.06
CA ALA A 312 10.78 19.16 12.47
C ALA A 312 10.89 17.60 12.34
N ALA A 313 11.58 17.11 11.31
CA ALA A 313 11.83 15.68 11.18
C ALA A 313 12.77 15.13 12.27
N LYS A 314 13.72 15.94 12.77
CA LYS A 314 14.58 15.57 13.91
C LYS A 314 13.81 15.55 15.22
N GLU A 315 12.91 16.50 15.44
CA GLU A 315 12.03 16.53 16.62
C GLU A 315 11.13 15.29 16.62
N LEU A 316 10.43 15.03 15.52
CA LEU A 316 9.59 13.84 15.40
C LEU A 316 10.39 12.53 15.60
N ARG A 317 11.67 12.50 15.22
CA ARG A 317 12.55 11.35 15.48
C ARG A 317 12.69 11.10 16.99
N GLU A 318 12.92 12.13 17.78
CA GLU A 318 13.06 11.99 19.23
C GLU A 318 11.77 11.46 19.86
N ASP A 319 10.61 11.98 19.44
CA ASP A 319 9.30 11.54 19.90
C ASP A 319 9.05 10.06 19.55
N LEU A 320 9.40 9.64 18.33
CA LEU A 320 9.30 8.25 17.90
C LEU A 320 10.25 7.31 18.67
N ILE A 321 11.46 7.78 19.02
CA ILE A 321 12.40 7.02 19.85
C ILE A 321 11.86 6.88 21.26
N GLN A 322 11.32 7.97 21.84
CA GLN A 322 10.70 7.94 23.16
C GLN A 322 9.49 6.99 23.19
N TYR A 323 8.60 7.10 22.19
CA TYR A 323 7.46 6.19 22.05
C TYR A 323 7.92 4.72 21.96
N ALA A 324 8.96 4.44 21.18
CA ALA A 324 9.52 3.09 21.06
C ALA A 324 10.09 2.57 22.38
N ALA A 325 10.73 3.44 23.18
CA ALA A 325 11.24 3.09 24.50
C ALA A 325 10.12 2.73 25.49
N ASP A 326 9.03 3.50 25.47
CA ASP A 326 7.90 3.34 26.38
C ASP A 326 7.02 2.13 26.05
N THR A 327 6.80 1.88 24.75
CA THR A 327 5.91 0.81 24.26
C THR A 327 6.63 -0.47 23.86
N LYS A 328 7.95 -0.43 23.69
CA LYS A 328 8.81 -1.45 23.07
C LYS A 328 8.49 -1.74 21.60
N ASP A 329 7.68 -0.90 20.96
CA ASP A 329 7.39 -0.95 19.51
C ASP A 329 8.29 0.02 18.75
N ASN A 330 9.35 -0.50 18.15
CA ASN A 330 10.33 0.24 17.34
C ASN A 330 10.08 0.15 15.83
N THR A 331 8.94 -0.34 15.42
CA THR A 331 8.60 -0.63 14.02
C THR A 331 8.63 0.62 13.14
N VAL A 332 8.11 1.74 13.65
CA VAL A 332 8.11 3.03 12.94
C VAL A 332 9.45 3.75 13.11
N SER A 333 9.94 3.85 14.35
CA SER A 333 11.16 4.61 14.69
C SER A 333 12.39 4.15 13.92
N ASN A 334 12.65 2.84 13.84
CA ASN A 334 13.79 2.29 13.12
C ASN A 334 13.80 2.67 11.64
N THR A 335 12.66 2.55 10.96
CA THR A 335 12.56 2.89 9.54
C THR A 335 12.62 4.40 9.32
N PHE A 336 11.98 5.17 10.20
CA PHE A 336 12.02 6.64 10.16
C PHE A 336 13.46 7.15 10.28
N VAL A 337 14.21 6.67 11.26
CA VAL A 337 15.63 7.04 11.48
C VAL A 337 16.48 6.68 10.28
N GLN A 338 16.29 5.49 9.69
CA GLN A 338 17.01 5.08 8.48
C GLN A 338 16.73 6.01 7.30
N LEU A 339 15.46 6.37 7.06
CA LEU A 339 15.08 7.28 5.99
C LEU A 339 15.60 8.70 6.22
N LEU A 340 15.57 9.19 7.47
CA LEU A 340 16.07 10.50 7.80
C LEU A 340 17.59 10.62 7.57
N ARG A 341 18.37 9.54 7.76
CA ARG A 341 19.81 9.51 7.47
C ARG A 341 20.15 9.63 5.98
N THR A 342 19.18 9.39 5.08
CA THR A 342 19.38 9.50 3.63
C THR A 342 19.16 10.93 3.10
N ARG A 343 18.84 11.87 3.97
CA ARG A 343 18.69 13.31 3.65
C ARG A 343 19.96 14.09 3.97
#